data_8c5c69b744f9fc4fb8868720b453c75f
#
_entry.id   8c5c69b744f9fc4fb8868720b453c75f
#
_cell.length_a   1.000
_cell.length_b   1.000
_cell.length_c   1.000
_cell.angle_alpha   90.00
_cell.angle_beta   90.00
_cell.angle_gamma   90.00
#
_symmetry.space_group_name_H-M   'P 1'
#
loop_
_entity.id
_entity.type
_entity.pdbx_description
1 polymer ?
#
loop_
_entity_poly.entity_id
_entity_poly.type
_entity_poly.pdbx_seq_one_letter_code
_entity_poly.pdbx_strand_id
1 'polypeptide(L)'
;MLPSLVAALFFAQAPAAVSAPQPMPTGDALEKRIVANDARLFWGFFEGCDPDAVSDLVHPDFRMLHDLVGMPLSSGAQMIEQSRKNCADRAPGGKNEGYRNRRLLVPGSRRIQKLGDWGVLEEGHHTFHEWRASLNGGQGGWEMTGGGRYIHSWQWMPQEGRFRLLESLSIDHGPAVPYPPQTAVRP
;
A
#
# COMPACT_ATOMS: atom_id res chain seq x y z
N MET A 1 6.13 -62.69 23.24
CA MET A 1 5.63 -61.40 22.66
C MET A 1 6.13 -60.31 23.57
N LEU A 2 7.14 -59.53 23.15
CA LEU A 2 7.68 -58.37 23.90
C LEU A 2 7.07 -57.12 23.29
N PRO A 3 6.54 -56.19 24.07
CA PRO A 3 6.03 -54.90 23.56
C PRO A 3 7.20 -53.97 23.28
N SER A 4 7.26 -53.45 22.06
CA SER A 4 8.18 -52.37 21.64
C SER A 4 7.72 -51.04 22.23
N LEU A 5 8.54 -50.47 23.12
CA LEU A 5 8.38 -49.11 23.58
C LEU A 5 8.89 -48.15 22.47
N VAL A 6 8.00 -47.38 21.86
CA VAL A 6 8.34 -46.26 21.00
C VAL A 6 8.50 -45.02 21.89
N ALA A 7 9.73 -44.57 22.08
CA ALA A 7 10.03 -43.33 22.77
C ALA A 7 9.79 -42.16 21.81
N ALA A 8 8.77 -41.35 22.08
CA ALA A 8 8.52 -40.10 21.37
C ALA A 8 9.50 -39.01 21.84
N LEU A 9 10.43 -38.62 20.98
CA LEU A 9 11.34 -37.50 21.21
C LEU A 9 10.57 -36.18 20.94
N PHE A 10 10.23 -35.48 22.04
CA PHE A 10 9.72 -34.11 21.93
C PHE A 10 10.92 -33.16 21.74
N PHE A 11 11.08 -32.63 20.55
CA PHE A 11 11.97 -31.52 20.31
C PHE A 11 11.29 -30.24 20.83
N ALA A 12 11.76 -29.72 21.94
CA ALA A 12 11.42 -28.40 22.44
C ALA A 12 12.00 -27.38 21.44
N GLN A 13 11.14 -26.68 20.68
CA GLN A 13 11.56 -25.53 19.88
C GLN A 13 12.02 -24.41 20.82
N ALA A 14 13.29 -24.02 20.70
CA ALA A 14 13.80 -22.85 21.41
C ALA A 14 13.00 -21.61 20.98
N PRO A 15 12.63 -20.71 21.92
CA PRO A 15 11.95 -19.48 21.58
C PRO A 15 12.80 -18.66 20.60
N ALA A 16 12.18 -18.16 19.53
CA ALA A 16 12.85 -17.30 18.57
C ALA A 16 13.47 -16.09 19.30
N ALA A 17 14.75 -15.85 19.10
CA ALA A 17 15.44 -14.73 19.70
C ALA A 17 14.78 -13.42 19.24
N VAL A 18 14.28 -12.61 20.15
CA VAL A 18 13.75 -11.28 19.87
C VAL A 18 14.93 -10.42 19.40
N SER A 19 14.87 -9.94 18.18
CA SER A 19 15.92 -9.07 17.63
C SER A 19 15.98 -7.74 18.41
N ALA A 20 17.17 -7.18 18.60
CA ALA A 20 17.33 -5.88 19.23
C ALA A 20 16.58 -4.80 18.40
N PRO A 21 15.96 -3.80 19.07
CA PRO A 21 15.30 -2.70 18.40
C PRO A 21 16.26 -1.98 17.46
N GLN A 22 15.83 -1.75 16.23
CA GLN A 22 16.62 -1.04 15.23
C GLN A 22 16.24 0.46 15.21
N PRO A 23 17.20 1.37 15.08
CA PRO A 23 16.91 2.79 14.94
C PRO A 23 16.21 3.06 13.60
N MET A 24 15.30 4.03 13.61
CA MET A 24 14.66 4.49 12.39
C MET A 24 15.68 5.17 11.48
N PRO A 25 15.69 4.89 10.16
CA PRO A 25 16.55 5.58 9.21
C PRO A 25 16.25 7.09 9.18
N THR A 26 17.22 7.89 8.76
CA THR A 26 17.11 9.36 8.66
C THR A 26 17.62 9.87 7.32
N GLY A 27 17.33 11.14 6.99
CA GLY A 27 17.77 11.78 5.75
C GLY A 27 17.38 10.99 4.50
N ASP A 28 18.27 10.95 3.52
CA ASP A 28 18.04 10.27 2.23
C ASP A 28 17.65 8.79 2.36
N ALA A 29 18.15 8.09 3.38
CA ALA A 29 17.81 6.69 3.62
C ALA A 29 16.35 6.53 4.03
N LEU A 30 15.82 7.47 4.82
CA LEU A 30 14.42 7.53 5.19
C LEU A 30 13.55 7.77 3.96
N GLU A 31 13.84 8.80 3.18
CA GLU A 31 13.09 9.14 1.98
C GLU A 31 13.05 7.97 0.98
N LYS A 32 14.20 7.40 0.66
CA LYS A 32 14.30 6.25 -0.25
C LYS A 32 13.46 5.06 0.24
N ARG A 33 13.43 4.81 1.54
CA ARG A 33 12.65 3.72 2.13
C ARG A 33 11.15 3.97 1.97
N ILE A 34 10.66 5.18 2.26
CA ILE A 34 9.24 5.52 2.13
C ILE A 34 8.81 5.48 0.66
N VAL A 35 9.60 6.07 -0.24
CA VAL A 35 9.33 6.01 -1.69
C VAL A 35 9.21 4.57 -2.20
N ALA A 36 10.13 3.70 -1.79
CA ALA A 36 10.11 2.29 -2.19
C ALA A 36 8.90 1.55 -1.60
N ASN A 37 8.54 1.83 -0.34
CA ASN A 37 7.39 1.22 0.31
C ASN A 37 6.07 1.63 -0.36
N ASP A 38 5.88 2.93 -0.63
CA ASP A 38 4.70 3.43 -1.34
C ASP A 38 4.59 2.80 -2.74
N ALA A 39 5.66 2.81 -3.51
CA ALA A 39 5.68 2.22 -4.84
C ALA A 39 5.32 0.72 -4.83
N ARG A 40 5.93 -0.05 -3.91
CA ARG A 40 5.67 -1.49 -3.74
C ARG A 40 4.24 -1.75 -3.31
N LEU A 41 3.74 -1.00 -2.31
CA LEU A 41 2.40 -1.15 -1.76
C LEU A 41 1.33 -0.93 -2.84
N PHE A 42 1.42 0.18 -3.55
CA PHE A 42 0.43 0.51 -4.58
C PHE A 42 0.53 -0.34 -5.82
N TRP A 43 1.74 -0.79 -6.20
CA TRP A 43 1.84 -1.81 -7.24
C TRP A 43 1.09 -3.08 -6.85
N GLY A 44 1.28 -3.58 -5.63
CA GLY A 44 0.63 -4.81 -5.16
C GLY A 44 -0.90 -4.71 -5.08
N PHE A 45 -1.44 -3.55 -4.72
CA PHE A 45 -2.89 -3.36 -4.62
C PHE A 45 -3.57 -3.02 -5.95
N PHE A 46 -2.83 -2.48 -6.92
CA PHE A 46 -3.38 -2.01 -8.19
C PHE A 46 -2.92 -2.88 -9.36
N GLU A 47 -1.82 -2.53 -9.99
CA GLU A 47 -1.39 -3.10 -11.26
C GLU A 47 -0.87 -4.54 -11.13
N GLY A 48 -0.09 -4.83 -10.10
CA GLY A 48 0.46 -6.15 -9.83
C GLY A 48 -0.55 -7.16 -9.29
N CYS A 49 -1.59 -6.65 -8.60
CA CYS A 49 -2.63 -7.46 -7.99
C CYS A 49 -2.08 -8.63 -7.14
N ASP A 50 -1.12 -8.30 -6.28
CA ASP A 50 -0.46 -9.23 -5.36
C ASP A 50 -0.46 -8.65 -3.93
N PRO A 51 -1.63 -8.64 -3.26
CA PRO A 51 -1.75 -8.07 -1.91
C PRO A 51 -0.94 -8.84 -0.85
N ASP A 52 -0.67 -10.12 -1.06
CA ASP A 52 0.11 -10.92 -0.12
C ASP A 52 1.59 -10.51 -0.11
N ALA A 53 2.15 -10.20 -1.28
CA ALA A 53 3.52 -9.72 -1.40
C ALA A 53 3.78 -8.37 -0.72
N VAL A 54 2.72 -7.63 -0.34
CA VAL A 54 2.82 -6.30 0.30
C VAL A 54 2.19 -6.25 1.69
N SER A 55 1.69 -7.37 2.20
CA SER A 55 1.02 -7.46 3.49
C SER A 55 1.91 -7.04 4.67
N ASP A 56 3.21 -7.22 4.55
CA ASP A 56 4.21 -6.79 5.55
C ASP A 56 4.36 -5.26 5.64
N LEU A 57 3.86 -4.51 4.67
CA LEU A 57 3.83 -3.05 4.69
C LEU A 57 2.58 -2.48 5.34
N VAL A 58 1.57 -3.29 5.64
CA VAL A 58 0.32 -2.85 6.25
C VAL A 58 0.35 -3.09 7.76
N HIS A 59 0.01 -2.06 8.54
CA HIS A 59 -0.10 -2.20 9.99
C HIS A 59 -1.35 -3.01 10.36
N PRO A 60 -1.33 -3.88 11.41
CA PRO A 60 -2.53 -4.58 11.86
C PRO A 60 -3.72 -3.66 12.13
N ASP A 61 -3.47 -2.52 12.79
CA ASP A 61 -4.48 -1.49 13.12
C ASP A 61 -4.67 -0.45 12.01
N PHE A 62 -4.38 -0.81 10.77
CA PHE A 62 -4.56 0.08 9.62
C PHE A 62 -5.98 0.62 9.54
N ARG A 63 -6.10 1.89 9.15
CA ARG A 63 -7.39 2.51 8.79
C ARG A 63 -7.25 3.35 7.53
N MET A 64 -8.33 3.33 6.72
CA MET A 64 -8.46 4.22 5.59
C MET A 64 -9.61 5.18 5.82
N LEU A 65 -9.33 6.46 5.67
CA LEU A 65 -10.32 7.55 5.65
C LEU A 65 -10.43 8.09 4.22
N HIS A 66 -11.65 8.25 3.73
CA HIS A 66 -11.89 8.61 2.35
C HIS A 66 -13.04 9.62 2.27
N ASP A 67 -12.85 10.74 1.60
CA ASP A 67 -13.80 11.85 1.56
C ASP A 67 -15.19 11.49 0.99
N LEU A 68 -15.26 10.52 0.07
CA LEU A 68 -16.53 10.14 -0.56
C LEU A 68 -17.27 9.02 0.16
N VAL A 69 -16.58 8.18 0.97
CA VAL A 69 -17.17 6.97 1.55
C VAL A 69 -16.90 6.80 3.06
N GLY A 70 -16.27 7.77 3.70
CA GLY A 70 -16.00 7.77 5.14
C GLY A 70 -14.82 6.86 5.51
N MET A 71 -15.03 5.82 6.31
CA MET A 71 -14.01 4.88 6.73
C MET A 71 -14.27 3.48 6.15
N PRO A 72 -13.87 3.21 4.89
CA PRO A 72 -14.15 1.93 4.23
C PRO A 72 -13.35 0.76 4.79
N LEU A 73 -12.19 1.02 5.42
CA LEU A 73 -11.30 -0.01 5.98
C LEU A 73 -10.86 0.39 7.39
N SER A 74 -10.95 -0.55 8.33
CA SER A 74 -10.65 -0.35 9.75
C SER A 74 -9.61 -1.32 10.33
N SER A 75 -9.00 -2.15 9.49
CA SER A 75 -7.88 -3.01 9.88
C SER A 75 -7.03 -3.41 8.68
N GLY A 76 -5.77 -3.76 8.94
CA GLY A 76 -4.87 -4.29 7.91
C GLY A 76 -5.37 -5.60 7.31
N ALA A 77 -5.91 -6.48 8.15
CA ALA A 77 -6.49 -7.74 7.69
C ALA A 77 -7.64 -7.50 6.70
N GLN A 78 -8.52 -6.55 6.98
CA GLN A 78 -9.61 -6.17 6.08
C GLN A 78 -9.10 -5.61 4.75
N MET A 79 -8.04 -4.78 4.79
CA MET A 79 -7.43 -4.25 3.57
C MET A 79 -6.88 -5.36 2.68
N ILE A 80 -6.12 -6.30 3.25
CA ILE A 80 -5.54 -7.43 2.50
C ILE A 80 -6.65 -8.32 1.91
N GLU A 81 -7.65 -8.68 2.72
CA GLU A 81 -8.75 -9.54 2.28
C GLU A 81 -9.58 -8.89 1.17
N GLN A 82 -9.93 -7.61 1.31
CA GLN A 82 -10.65 -6.89 0.26
C GLN A 82 -9.83 -6.81 -1.04
N SER A 83 -8.51 -6.64 -0.93
CA SER A 83 -7.63 -6.61 -2.09
C SER A 83 -7.52 -7.98 -2.77
N ARG A 84 -7.42 -9.08 -2.00
CA ARG A 84 -7.46 -10.45 -2.56
C ARG A 84 -8.74 -10.68 -3.35
N LYS A 85 -9.89 -10.30 -2.77
CA LYS A 85 -11.19 -10.41 -3.43
C LYS A 85 -11.25 -9.60 -4.73
N ASN A 86 -10.79 -8.35 -4.69
CA ASN A 86 -10.74 -7.51 -5.88
C ASN A 86 -9.84 -8.11 -6.98
N CYS A 87 -8.73 -8.73 -6.60
CA CYS A 87 -7.83 -9.39 -7.54
C CYS A 87 -8.44 -10.68 -8.12
N ALA A 88 -9.11 -11.49 -7.29
CA ALA A 88 -9.83 -12.66 -7.76
C ALA A 88 -10.96 -12.29 -8.74
N ASP A 89 -11.68 -11.21 -8.48
CA ASP A 89 -12.71 -10.69 -9.38
C ASP A 89 -12.17 -10.28 -10.76
N ARG A 90 -10.88 -9.93 -10.87
CA ARG A 90 -10.21 -9.53 -12.13
C ARG A 90 -9.57 -10.69 -12.90
N ALA A 91 -9.40 -11.82 -12.24
CA ALA A 91 -8.83 -13.03 -12.84
C ALA A 91 -9.78 -13.66 -13.88
N PRO A 92 -9.29 -14.54 -14.76
CA PRO A 92 -10.13 -15.27 -15.69
C PRO A 92 -11.30 -15.97 -15.00
N GLY A 93 -12.52 -15.72 -15.49
CA GLY A 93 -13.76 -16.22 -14.89
C GLY A 93 -14.31 -15.39 -13.72
N GLY A 94 -13.62 -14.34 -13.29
CA GLY A 94 -14.11 -13.41 -12.28
C GLY A 94 -15.13 -12.41 -12.84
N LYS A 95 -15.91 -11.78 -11.95
CA LYS A 95 -17.00 -10.87 -12.36
C LYS A 95 -16.51 -9.59 -13.08
N ASN A 96 -15.26 -9.21 -12.88
CA ASN A 96 -14.60 -8.05 -13.49
C ASN A 96 -13.37 -8.51 -14.30
N GLU A 97 -13.47 -9.68 -14.96
CA GLU A 97 -12.38 -10.26 -15.73
C GLU A 97 -11.72 -9.25 -16.66
N GLY A 98 -10.39 -9.21 -16.62
CA GLY A 98 -9.60 -8.32 -17.45
C GLY A 98 -9.56 -6.85 -16.99
N TYR A 99 -10.26 -6.48 -15.92
CA TYR A 99 -10.17 -5.12 -15.36
C TYR A 99 -8.76 -4.85 -14.85
N ARG A 100 -8.18 -3.73 -15.29
CA ARG A 100 -6.85 -3.27 -14.88
C ARG A 100 -6.92 -1.81 -14.48
N ASN A 101 -6.30 -1.49 -13.36
CA ASN A 101 -6.13 -0.11 -12.91
C ASN A 101 -4.73 0.12 -12.36
N ARG A 102 -4.32 1.37 -12.30
CA ARG A 102 -3.06 1.79 -11.68
C ARG A 102 -3.20 3.15 -11.03
N ARG A 103 -2.35 3.40 -10.05
CA ARG A 103 -2.14 4.68 -9.40
C ARG A 103 -0.80 5.26 -9.86
N LEU A 104 -0.78 6.53 -10.26
CA LEU A 104 0.44 7.27 -10.56
C LEU A 104 0.54 8.47 -9.64
N LEU A 105 1.74 8.72 -9.12
CA LEU A 105 2.01 9.94 -8.37
C LEU A 105 2.20 11.11 -9.31
N VAL A 106 1.71 12.28 -8.89
CA VAL A 106 1.97 13.54 -9.59
C VAL A 106 3.40 13.98 -9.27
N PRO A 107 4.26 14.13 -10.27
CA PRO A 107 5.66 14.53 -10.07
C PRO A 107 5.79 15.80 -9.25
N GLY A 108 6.71 15.81 -8.28
CA GLY A 108 6.99 16.98 -7.42
C GLY A 108 5.95 17.27 -6.33
N SER A 109 4.86 16.48 -6.24
CA SER A 109 3.84 16.69 -5.21
C SER A 109 4.15 16.01 -3.88
N ARG A 110 5.02 14.99 -3.87
CA ARG A 110 5.34 14.21 -2.67
C ARG A 110 6.10 15.05 -1.66
N ARG A 111 5.70 14.96 -0.40
CA ARG A 111 6.41 15.46 0.77
C ARG A 111 6.51 14.37 1.81
N ILE A 112 7.65 14.27 2.49
CA ILE A 112 7.92 13.30 3.54
C ILE A 112 8.40 14.07 4.76
N GLN A 113 7.72 13.89 5.89
CA GLN A 113 8.02 14.56 7.14
C GLN A 113 8.20 13.55 8.27
N LYS A 114 9.33 13.61 8.94
CA LYS A 114 9.62 12.79 10.12
C LYS A 114 8.74 13.22 11.30
N LEU A 115 8.16 12.25 12.00
CA LEU A 115 7.37 12.44 13.21
C LEU A 115 8.13 11.91 14.44
N GLY A 116 9.15 12.64 14.89
CA GLY A 116 10.03 12.16 15.96
C GLY A 116 10.68 10.83 15.58
N ASP A 117 10.77 9.89 16.53
CA ASP A 117 11.24 8.52 16.28
C ASP A 117 10.08 7.52 16.14
N TRP A 118 8.85 8.02 16.07
CA TRP A 118 7.65 7.22 15.91
C TRP A 118 7.45 6.75 14.46
N GLY A 119 7.73 7.62 13.48
CA GLY A 119 7.46 7.32 12.09
C GLY A 119 7.53 8.52 11.17
N VAL A 120 6.71 8.48 10.12
CA VAL A 120 6.74 9.46 9.02
C VAL A 120 5.33 9.78 8.55
N LEU A 121 5.10 11.06 8.22
CA LEU A 121 3.98 11.48 7.39
C LEU A 121 4.46 11.60 5.94
N GLU A 122 3.75 10.98 5.02
CA GLU A 122 3.92 11.16 3.58
C GLU A 122 2.65 11.76 3.02
N GLU A 123 2.75 12.81 2.21
CA GLU A 123 1.62 13.39 1.48
C GLU A 123 1.96 13.63 0.01
N GLY A 124 0.94 13.73 -0.82
CA GLY A 124 1.10 14.05 -2.21
C GLY A 124 -0.22 13.98 -2.99
N HIS A 125 -0.12 14.15 -4.30
CA HIS A 125 -1.24 13.98 -5.21
C HIS A 125 -1.02 12.77 -6.09
N HIS A 126 -2.10 12.11 -6.46
CA HIS A 126 -2.08 10.96 -7.33
C HIS A 126 -3.21 11.01 -8.35
N THR A 127 -3.03 10.28 -9.45
CA THR A 127 -4.03 10.06 -10.46
C THR A 127 -4.31 8.56 -10.59
N PHE A 128 -5.57 8.24 -10.89
CA PHE A 128 -6.02 6.88 -11.13
C PHE A 128 -6.28 6.69 -12.63
N HIS A 129 -5.92 5.52 -13.12
CA HIS A 129 -6.05 5.18 -14.52
C HIS A 129 -6.66 3.78 -14.65
N GLU A 130 -7.48 3.60 -15.65
CA GLU A 130 -8.04 2.31 -16.03
C GLU A 130 -7.62 1.94 -17.45
N TRP A 131 -7.39 0.67 -17.68
CA TRP A 131 -7.11 0.18 -19.01
C TRP A 131 -8.40 0.09 -19.83
N ARG A 132 -8.40 0.68 -21.01
CA ARG A 132 -9.51 0.62 -21.97
C ARG A 132 -9.05 -0.05 -23.25
N ALA A 133 -9.61 -1.23 -23.56
CA ALA A 133 -9.27 -1.98 -24.76
C ALA A 133 -9.67 -1.25 -26.05
N SER A 134 -10.65 -0.35 -25.99
CA SER A 134 -11.14 0.41 -27.15
C SER A 134 -10.26 1.59 -27.59
N LEU A 135 -9.31 2.00 -26.74
CA LEU A 135 -8.41 3.11 -27.07
C LEU A 135 -7.42 2.75 -28.18
N ASN A 136 -6.85 3.76 -28.81
CA ASN A 136 -5.81 3.63 -29.84
C ASN A 136 -6.20 2.68 -31.00
N GLY A 137 -7.44 2.77 -31.46
CA GLY A 137 -7.92 1.93 -32.56
C GLY A 137 -8.04 0.45 -32.20
N GLY A 138 -8.29 0.12 -30.92
CA GLY A 138 -8.43 -1.25 -30.42
C GLY A 138 -7.12 -1.88 -29.90
N GLN A 139 -6.02 -1.13 -29.91
CA GLN A 139 -4.76 -1.60 -29.30
C GLN A 139 -4.76 -1.51 -27.77
N GLY A 140 -5.72 -0.76 -27.22
CA GLY A 140 -5.84 -0.47 -25.81
C GLY A 140 -4.97 0.70 -25.35
N GLY A 141 -5.28 1.19 -24.15
CA GLY A 141 -4.56 2.32 -23.53
C GLY A 141 -5.03 2.59 -22.13
N TRP A 142 -4.24 3.38 -21.40
CA TRP A 142 -4.60 3.85 -20.08
C TRP A 142 -5.39 5.16 -20.18
N GLU A 143 -6.58 5.17 -19.60
CA GLU A 143 -7.42 6.36 -19.47
C GLU A 143 -7.34 6.87 -18.04
N MET A 144 -7.09 8.17 -17.85
CA MET A 144 -7.14 8.79 -16.52
C MET A 144 -8.60 8.95 -16.11
N THR A 145 -8.97 8.35 -14.99
CA THR A 145 -10.35 8.32 -14.49
C THR A 145 -10.59 9.27 -13.31
N GLY A 146 -9.53 9.80 -12.72
CA GLY A 146 -9.64 10.73 -11.62
C GLY A 146 -8.30 10.96 -10.93
N GLY A 147 -8.36 11.71 -9.84
CA GLY A 147 -7.23 11.98 -8.98
C GLY A 147 -7.67 12.42 -7.60
N GLY A 148 -6.70 12.60 -6.71
CA GLY A 148 -6.94 13.05 -5.35
C GLY A 148 -5.63 13.39 -4.65
N ARG A 149 -5.76 13.81 -3.40
CA ARG A 149 -4.65 13.99 -2.47
C ARG A 149 -4.62 12.85 -1.48
N TYR A 150 -3.45 12.39 -1.11
CA TYR A 150 -3.29 11.39 -0.08
C TYR A 150 -2.39 11.89 1.06
N ILE A 151 -2.65 11.37 2.25
CA ILE A 151 -1.80 11.53 3.43
C ILE A 151 -1.68 10.15 4.05
N HIS A 152 -0.45 9.66 4.18
CA HIS A 152 -0.11 8.37 4.76
C HIS A 152 0.69 8.57 6.04
N SER A 153 0.30 7.89 7.13
CA SER A 153 1.15 7.74 8.30
C SER A 153 1.83 6.39 8.29
N TRP A 154 3.17 6.41 8.23
CA TRP A 154 4.01 5.21 8.27
C TRP A 154 4.65 5.09 9.65
N GLN A 155 4.22 4.10 10.42
CA GLN A 155 4.82 3.83 11.74
C GLN A 155 6.10 3.01 11.58
N TRP A 156 7.15 3.42 12.31
CA TRP A 156 8.36 2.62 12.43
C TRP A 156 8.16 1.48 13.42
N MET A 157 8.48 0.27 13.02
CA MET A 157 8.42 -0.94 13.83
C MET A 157 9.85 -1.37 14.20
N PRO A 158 10.38 -0.93 15.36
CA PRO A 158 11.82 -1.10 15.67
C PRO A 158 12.27 -2.56 15.74
N GLN A 159 11.42 -3.47 16.24
CA GLN A 159 11.72 -4.90 16.30
C GLN A 159 11.73 -5.58 14.93
N GLU A 160 11.04 -5.00 13.96
CA GLU A 160 10.96 -5.51 12.59
C GLU A 160 11.93 -4.80 11.63
N GLY A 161 12.47 -3.63 12.02
CA GLY A 161 13.34 -2.83 11.18
C GLY A 161 12.67 -2.29 9.91
N ARG A 162 11.34 -2.02 9.98
CA ARG A 162 10.54 -1.59 8.84
C ARG A 162 9.47 -0.58 9.20
N PHE A 163 8.96 0.12 8.18
CA PHE A 163 7.74 0.91 8.29
C PHE A 163 6.52 0.08 7.92
N ARG A 164 5.41 0.36 8.62
CA ARG A 164 4.09 -0.14 8.25
C ARG A 164 3.13 1.04 8.09
N LEU A 165 2.29 0.98 7.07
CA LEU A 165 1.23 1.97 6.83
C LEU A 165 0.14 1.80 7.88
N LEU A 166 -0.02 2.78 8.76
CA LEU A 166 -1.03 2.79 9.82
C LEU A 166 -2.31 3.50 9.37
N GLU A 167 -2.17 4.64 8.70
CA GLU A 167 -3.33 5.38 8.19
C GLU A 167 -3.12 5.82 6.76
N SER A 168 -4.22 5.81 6.01
CA SER A 168 -4.32 6.41 4.70
C SER A 168 -5.54 7.33 4.66
N LEU A 169 -5.31 8.64 4.47
CA LEU A 169 -6.35 9.58 4.12
C LEU A 169 -6.32 9.77 2.61
N SER A 170 -7.47 9.61 1.96
CA SER A 170 -7.64 9.81 0.52
C SER A 170 -8.74 10.84 0.32
N ILE A 171 -8.38 12.02 -0.11
CA ILE A 171 -9.23 13.21 -0.10
C ILE A 171 -9.08 14.03 -1.38
N ASP A 172 -9.94 15.05 -1.53
CA ASP A 172 -9.95 15.93 -2.70
C ASP A 172 -10.15 15.16 -4.01
N HIS A 173 -10.96 14.09 -3.98
CA HIS A 173 -11.25 13.31 -5.17
C HIS A 173 -12.09 14.10 -6.17
N GLY A 174 -11.67 14.01 -7.44
CA GLY A 174 -12.37 14.66 -8.53
C GLY A 174 -12.07 14.02 -9.88
N PRO A 175 -12.80 14.45 -10.94
CA PRO A 175 -12.45 14.10 -12.30
C PRO A 175 -11.03 14.59 -12.57
N ALA A 176 -10.38 14.01 -13.55
CA ALA A 176 -9.01 14.30 -13.95
C ALA A 176 -8.62 15.77 -13.72
N VAL A 177 -8.05 16.06 -12.58
CA VAL A 177 -7.64 17.40 -12.19
C VAL A 177 -6.16 17.53 -12.47
N PRO A 178 -5.69 18.67 -12.96
CA PRO A 178 -4.26 18.93 -12.99
C PRO A 178 -3.77 19.08 -11.54
N TYR A 179 -3.22 18.02 -10.98
CA TYR A 179 -2.54 18.05 -9.69
C TYR A 179 -1.01 18.07 -9.88
N PRO A 180 -0.27 18.80 -9.05
CA PRO A 180 -0.79 19.82 -8.15
C PRO A 180 -1.57 20.86 -8.95
N PRO A 181 -2.60 21.51 -8.37
CA PRO A 181 -3.28 22.60 -9.05
C PRO A 181 -2.21 23.54 -9.57
N GLN A 182 -2.28 23.90 -10.84
CA GLN A 182 -1.32 24.82 -11.43
C GLN A 182 -1.24 26.02 -10.49
N THR A 183 -0.09 26.15 -9.82
CA THR A 183 0.15 27.32 -9.01
C THR A 183 -0.03 28.52 -9.92
N ALA A 184 -0.93 29.42 -9.54
CA ALA A 184 -1.06 30.65 -10.24
C ALA A 184 0.34 31.22 -10.48
N VAL A 185 0.64 31.49 -11.75
CA VAL A 185 1.90 32.14 -12.09
C VAL A 185 1.94 33.40 -11.25
N ARG A 186 2.88 33.44 -10.33
CA ARG A 186 3.07 34.64 -9.52
C ARG A 186 3.46 35.76 -10.46
N PRO A 187 2.82 36.93 -10.38
CA PRO A 187 3.19 38.06 -11.17
C PRO A 187 4.62 38.50 -10.89
#